data_3c6888a2f5a7a4e948cb7565ef092b0c
#
_entry.id   3c6888a2f5a7a4e948cb7565ef092b0c
#
_cell.length_a   1.000
_cell.length_b   1.000
_cell.length_c   1.000
_cell.angle_alpha   90.00
_cell.angle_beta   90.00
_cell.angle_gamma   90.00
#
_symmetry.space_group_name_H-M   'P 1'
#
loop_
_entity.id
_entity.type
_entity.pdbx_description
1 polymer ?
#
loop_
_entity_poly.entity_id
_entity_poly.type
_entity_poly.pdbx_seq_one_letter_code
_entity_poly.pdbx_strand_id
1 'polypeptide(L)'
;TYCIESPSTLSTISGFTYQWKKGLTFLENATGQTYQPTTTGTTYKVIITDEHGCTKTSANVAVTVNVAAIPNLTVVGGSTICQGESTTINAPAGYSAYLWSSGQTTTSISVNQGGNFNVTVTDLNGCTAVSATKEIVVNPLPVLVITALGATSFCDGGSVTLDAGSGYIGYNWSNGKTTQTVSITSSGTFSVTVTGQNGCSAQSAPVVV
;
A
#
# COMPACT_ATOMS: atom_id res chain seq x y z
N THR A 1 5.36 -3.98 31.29
CA THR A 1 5.45 -4.13 29.83
C THR A 1 4.34 -3.33 29.20
N TYR A 2 4.64 -2.54 28.19
CA TYR A 2 3.68 -1.76 27.41
C TYR A 2 4.25 -1.44 26.02
N CYS A 3 3.38 -1.01 25.11
CA CYS A 3 3.78 -0.55 23.77
C CYS A 3 4.15 0.94 23.81
N ILE A 4 5.09 1.35 22.96
CA ILE A 4 5.51 2.77 22.91
C ILE A 4 4.34 3.68 22.48
N GLU A 5 3.39 3.17 21.72
CA GLU A 5 2.19 3.89 21.26
C GLU A 5 1.11 4.03 22.35
N SER A 6 1.19 3.19 23.39
CA SER A 6 0.27 3.22 24.54
C SER A 6 1.06 3.19 25.84
N PRO A 7 1.78 4.27 26.16
CA PRO A 7 2.74 4.30 27.24
C PRO A 7 2.08 4.26 28.62
N SER A 8 2.69 3.51 29.53
CA SER A 8 2.35 3.53 30.96
C SER A 8 3.21 4.53 31.70
N THR A 9 2.64 5.15 32.73
CA THR A 9 3.29 6.17 33.54
C THR A 9 3.73 5.58 34.85
N LEU A 10 4.97 5.77 35.25
CA LEU A 10 5.44 5.58 36.62
C LEU A 10 4.98 6.77 37.48
N SER A 11 4.48 6.51 38.65
CA SER A 11 4.01 7.56 39.58
C SER A 11 4.58 7.37 40.97
N THR A 12 4.65 8.45 41.73
CA THR A 12 5.09 8.46 43.14
C THR A 12 4.14 9.33 43.96
N ILE A 13 4.38 9.37 45.30
CA ILE A 13 3.60 10.16 46.22
C ILE A 13 3.76 11.66 45.95
N SER A 14 2.74 12.45 46.27
CA SER A 14 2.75 13.93 46.14
C SER A 14 3.44 14.63 47.34
N GLY A 15 3.73 15.93 47.18
CA GLY A 15 4.23 16.78 48.25
C GLY A 15 5.75 16.86 48.34
N PHE A 16 6.47 16.47 47.28
CA PHE A 16 7.94 16.47 47.23
C PHE A 16 8.44 17.11 45.91
N THR A 17 9.71 17.39 45.83
CA THR A 17 10.41 17.55 44.54
C THR A 17 10.92 16.20 44.08
N TYR A 18 11.06 16.01 42.77
CA TYR A 18 11.31 14.71 42.17
C TYR A 18 12.48 14.76 41.19
N GLN A 19 13.23 13.67 41.12
CA GLN A 19 14.22 13.45 40.09
C GLN A 19 14.24 11.96 39.70
N TRP A 20 13.84 11.65 38.51
CA TRP A 20 13.87 10.29 38.02
C TRP A 20 15.25 9.89 37.50
N LYS A 21 15.57 8.61 37.65
CA LYS A 21 16.82 7.98 37.21
C LYS A 21 16.53 6.67 36.45
N LYS A 22 17.44 6.34 35.53
CA LYS A 22 17.57 5.01 34.95
C LYS A 22 18.97 4.49 35.25
N GLY A 23 19.08 3.47 36.08
CA GLY A 23 20.37 3.03 36.60
C GLY A 23 21.05 4.11 37.45
N LEU A 24 22.25 4.50 37.06
CA LEU A 24 23.02 5.56 37.68
C LEU A 24 22.76 6.94 37.05
N THR A 25 22.13 6.99 35.87
CA THR A 25 21.95 8.21 35.08
C THR A 25 20.69 8.96 35.52
N PHE A 26 20.83 10.25 35.77
CA PHE A 26 19.70 11.15 35.93
C PHE A 26 19.03 11.38 34.57
N LEU A 27 17.71 11.36 34.58
CA LEU A 27 16.92 11.63 33.38
C LEU A 27 16.66 13.14 33.32
N GLU A 28 17.11 13.76 32.21
CA GLU A 28 16.96 15.20 32.04
C GLU A 28 15.48 15.61 32.04
N ASN A 29 15.17 16.72 32.69
CA ASN A 29 13.82 17.28 32.83
C ASN A 29 12.76 16.33 33.45
N ALA A 30 13.18 15.18 33.98
CA ALA A 30 12.29 14.20 34.60
C ALA A 30 12.11 14.54 36.10
N THR A 31 11.46 15.66 36.37
CA THR A 31 11.25 16.24 37.72
C THR A 31 9.79 16.29 38.17
N GLY A 32 8.88 15.64 37.42
CA GLY A 32 7.48 15.52 37.76
C GLY A 32 7.19 14.38 38.75
N GLN A 33 6.04 14.45 39.44
CA GLN A 33 5.51 13.35 40.24
C GLN A 33 5.34 12.07 39.44
N THR A 34 5.16 12.19 38.11
CA THR A 34 5.04 11.10 37.16
C THR A 34 6.17 11.14 36.15
N TYR A 35 6.53 9.98 35.64
CA TYR A 35 7.49 9.83 34.56
C TYR A 35 7.03 8.73 33.59
N GLN A 36 7.12 9.00 32.28
CA GLN A 36 6.79 8.06 31.23
C GLN A 36 8.07 7.52 30.59
N PRO A 37 8.47 6.28 30.89
CA PRO A 37 9.62 5.67 30.25
C PRO A 37 9.40 5.49 28.75
N THR A 38 10.41 5.81 27.96
CA THR A 38 10.41 5.61 26.49
C THR A 38 11.35 4.49 26.06
N THR A 39 12.08 3.90 27.00
CA THR A 39 13.05 2.83 26.73
C THR A 39 12.96 1.73 27.77
N THR A 40 13.19 0.49 27.35
CA THR A 40 13.30 -0.65 28.25
C THR A 40 14.43 -0.47 29.26
N GLY A 41 14.20 -0.84 30.51
CA GLY A 41 15.20 -0.82 31.58
C GLY A 41 14.70 -1.45 32.87
N THR A 42 15.61 -2.01 33.63
CA THR A 42 15.31 -2.74 34.89
C THR A 42 15.45 -1.91 36.15
N THR A 43 15.90 -0.67 36.03
CA THR A 43 16.36 0.12 37.18
C THR A 43 15.84 1.56 37.16
N TYR A 44 14.57 1.75 36.75
CA TYR A 44 13.90 3.04 36.94
C TYR A 44 13.62 3.26 38.43
N LYS A 45 13.92 4.46 38.91
CA LYS A 45 13.67 4.88 40.31
C LYS A 45 13.51 6.37 40.34
N VAL A 46 12.87 6.86 41.41
CA VAL A 46 12.74 8.28 41.68
C VAL A 46 13.44 8.62 43.00
N ILE A 47 14.11 9.75 43.04
CA ILE A 47 14.57 10.41 44.25
C ILE A 47 13.50 11.47 44.56
N ILE A 48 12.96 11.44 45.77
CA ILE A 48 12.07 12.46 46.32
C ILE A 48 12.82 13.29 47.31
N THR A 49 12.55 14.59 47.34
CA THR A 49 13.17 15.52 48.35
C THR A 49 12.05 16.32 48.99
N ASP A 50 12.05 16.36 50.31
CA ASP A 50 11.09 17.15 51.12
C ASP A 50 11.49 18.63 51.20
N GLU A 51 10.68 19.42 51.86
CA GLU A 51 10.92 20.87 52.10
C GLU A 51 12.15 21.17 52.95
N HIS A 52 12.65 20.20 53.72
CA HIS A 52 13.85 20.31 54.56
C HIS A 52 15.12 19.82 53.82
N GLY A 53 14.98 19.39 52.55
CA GLY A 53 16.10 18.89 51.75
C GLY A 53 16.46 17.42 52.02
N CYS A 54 15.67 16.68 52.83
CA CYS A 54 15.90 15.27 53.09
C CYS A 54 15.47 14.44 51.85
N THR A 55 16.32 13.52 51.40
CA THR A 55 16.08 12.73 50.22
C THR A 55 15.81 11.25 50.51
N LYS A 56 14.94 10.64 49.73
CA LYS A 56 14.70 9.21 49.73
C LYS A 56 14.60 8.67 48.29
N THR A 57 15.22 7.54 48.03
CA THR A 57 15.17 6.88 46.75
C THR A 57 14.21 5.70 46.78
N SER A 58 13.36 5.56 45.75
CA SER A 58 12.47 4.41 45.60
C SER A 58 13.25 3.12 45.31
N ALA A 59 12.58 1.96 45.45
CA ALA A 59 13.04 0.72 44.87
C ALA A 59 13.14 0.84 43.33
N ASN A 60 13.89 -0.06 42.70
CA ASN A 60 13.97 -0.17 41.26
C ASN A 60 12.65 -0.71 40.67
N VAL A 61 12.22 -0.15 39.56
CA VAL A 61 11.09 -0.64 38.75
C VAL A 61 11.60 -1.09 37.39
N ALA A 62 11.31 -2.34 37.04
CA ALA A 62 11.59 -2.86 35.71
C ALA A 62 10.48 -2.44 34.74
N VAL A 63 10.89 -1.89 33.62
CA VAL A 63 10.00 -1.46 32.54
C VAL A 63 10.46 -2.11 31.24
N THR A 64 9.52 -2.76 30.53
CA THR A 64 9.73 -3.25 29.15
C THR A 64 8.87 -2.40 28.21
N VAL A 65 9.50 -1.73 27.29
CA VAL A 65 8.86 -0.97 26.22
C VAL A 65 9.01 -1.75 24.94
N ASN A 66 7.90 -2.17 24.37
CA ASN A 66 7.84 -2.88 23.09
C ASN A 66 7.58 -1.89 21.97
N VAL A 67 8.16 -2.17 20.81
CA VAL A 67 7.96 -1.43 19.55
C VAL A 67 7.67 -2.45 18.48
N ALA A 68 6.51 -2.35 17.85
CA ALA A 68 6.20 -3.21 16.70
C ALA A 68 7.09 -2.87 15.50
N ALA A 69 7.55 -3.89 14.80
CA ALA A 69 8.30 -3.69 13.56
C ALA A 69 7.37 -3.14 12.46
N ILE A 70 7.83 -2.12 11.73
CA ILE A 70 7.08 -1.55 10.61
C ILE A 70 7.05 -2.58 9.46
N PRO A 71 5.85 -2.98 8.98
CA PRO A 71 5.75 -3.97 7.92
C PRO A 71 6.17 -3.38 6.56
N ASN A 72 6.97 -4.14 5.80
CA ASN A 72 7.33 -3.79 4.43
C ASN A 72 6.39 -4.50 3.46
N LEU A 73 5.59 -3.74 2.70
CA LEU A 73 4.62 -4.28 1.75
C LEU A 73 5.27 -4.64 0.41
N THR A 74 4.85 -5.75 -0.17
CA THR A 74 5.22 -6.17 -1.52
C THR A 74 4.00 -6.18 -2.43
N VAL A 75 4.19 -5.82 -3.70
CA VAL A 75 3.14 -5.82 -4.73
C VAL A 75 3.48 -6.89 -5.76
N VAL A 76 2.53 -7.78 -6.04
CA VAL A 76 2.67 -8.86 -7.03
C VAL A 76 1.75 -8.56 -8.20
N GLY A 77 2.30 -8.42 -9.41
CA GLY A 77 1.57 -8.01 -10.62
C GLY A 77 1.79 -6.53 -11.01
N GLY A 78 2.64 -5.81 -10.19
CA GLY A 78 2.95 -4.40 -10.45
C GLY A 78 1.99 -3.43 -9.77
N SER A 79 2.47 -2.18 -9.60
CA SER A 79 1.70 -1.09 -9.01
C SER A 79 0.90 -0.28 -10.04
N THR A 80 1.07 -0.60 -11.32
CA THR A 80 0.27 -0.04 -12.43
C THR A 80 -0.40 -1.19 -13.15
N ILE A 81 -1.73 -1.15 -13.23
CA ILE A 81 -2.58 -2.17 -13.86
C ILE A 81 -3.53 -1.51 -14.85
N CYS A 82 -4.09 -2.31 -15.75
CA CYS A 82 -5.12 -1.83 -16.66
C CYS A 82 -6.52 -1.98 -16.05
N GLN A 83 -7.44 -1.15 -16.48
CA GLN A 83 -8.84 -1.25 -16.08
C GLN A 83 -9.38 -2.67 -16.31
N GLY A 84 -9.96 -3.25 -15.25
CA GLY A 84 -10.46 -4.63 -15.26
C GLY A 84 -9.46 -5.67 -14.76
N GLU A 85 -8.18 -5.32 -14.60
CA GLU A 85 -7.17 -6.17 -13.99
C GLU A 85 -7.12 -5.98 -12.46
N SER A 86 -6.37 -6.83 -11.79
CA SER A 86 -6.12 -6.75 -10.36
C SER A 86 -4.65 -7.03 -10.04
N THR A 87 -4.19 -6.46 -8.94
CA THR A 87 -2.88 -6.71 -8.34
C THR A 87 -3.05 -7.14 -6.89
N THR A 88 -2.03 -7.81 -6.33
CA THR A 88 -2.06 -8.24 -4.95
C THR A 88 -1.01 -7.49 -4.13
N ILE A 89 -1.42 -6.94 -2.99
CA ILE A 89 -0.51 -6.34 -2.02
C ILE A 89 -0.40 -7.30 -0.84
N ASN A 90 0.83 -7.67 -0.47
CA ASN A 90 1.11 -8.58 0.63
C ASN A 90 1.80 -7.83 1.78
N ALA A 91 1.35 -8.10 2.99
CA ALA A 91 2.07 -7.79 4.22
C ALA A 91 2.91 -9.01 4.65
N PRO A 92 4.04 -8.80 5.34
CA PRO A 92 4.82 -9.90 5.88
C PRO A 92 4.01 -10.67 6.94
N ALA A 93 4.24 -11.98 7.03
CA ALA A 93 3.64 -12.82 8.07
C ALA A 93 4.30 -12.58 9.44
N GLY A 94 3.67 -13.08 10.51
CA GLY A 94 4.22 -13.07 11.87
C GLY A 94 3.59 -12.07 12.83
N TYR A 95 2.60 -11.31 12.38
CA TYR A 95 1.78 -10.44 13.24
C TYR A 95 0.51 -11.16 13.70
N SER A 96 -0.01 -10.77 14.86
CA SER A 96 -1.24 -11.34 15.42
C SER A 96 -2.51 -10.80 14.74
N ALA A 97 -2.46 -9.59 14.17
CA ALA A 97 -3.58 -9.00 13.44
C ALA A 97 -3.11 -8.05 12.33
N TYR A 98 -3.98 -7.86 11.34
CA TYR A 98 -3.81 -6.96 10.21
C TYR A 98 -5.09 -6.14 10.05
N LEU A 99 -4.95 -4.86 9.72
CA LEU A 99 -6.06 -3.98 9.34
C LEU A 99 -5.60 -3.06 8.21
N TRP A 100 -6.07 -3.33 7.01
CA TRP A 100 -5.78 -2.51 5.84
C TRP A 100 -6.60 -1.22 5.82
N SER A 101 -6.07 -0.19 5.17
CA SER A 101 -6.81 1.07 4.94
C SER A 101 -8.13 0.86 4.20
N SER A 102 -8.27 -0.25 3.49
CA SER A 102 -9.51 -0.72 2.81
C SER A 102 -10.45 -1.51 3.72
N GLY A 103 -10.11 -1.70 5.01
CA GLY A 103 -10.92 -2.41 6.01
C GLY A 103 -10.73 -3.93 6.06
N GLN A 104 -9.94 -4.53 5.19
CA GLN A 104 -9.66 -5.97 5.20
C GLN A 104 -8.66 -6.33 6.31
N THR A 105 -8.73 -7.59 6.78
CA THR A 105 -7.92 -8.09 7.92
C THR A 105 -7.04 -9.27 7.56
N THR A 106 -6.88 -9.57 6.28
CA THR A 106 -6.05 -10.66 5.77
C THR A 106 -4.58 -10.24 5.62
N THR A 107 -3.67 -11.20 5.51
CA THR A 107 -2.23 -10.94 5.25
C THR A 107 -1.98 -10.34 3.86
N SER A 108 -2.94 -10.46 2.95
CA SER A 108 -2.85 -9.91 1.61
C SER A 108 -4.21 -9.40 1.15
N ILE A 109 -4.20 -8.44 0.24
CA ILE A 109 -5.41 -7.90 -0.40
C ILE A 109 -5.26 -7.91 -1.91
N SER A 110 -6.36 -8.22 -2.62
CA SER A 110 -6.46 -8.03 -4.07
C SER A 110 -7.10 -6.67 -4.35
N VAL A 111 -6.48 -5.90 -5.23
CA VAL A 111 -6.86 -4.52 -5.54
C VAL A 111 -7.05 -4.38 -7.05
N ASN A 112 -8.19 -3.85 -7.47
CA ASN A 112 -8.56 -3.58 -8.87
C ASN A 112 -8.96 -2.11 -9.11
N GLN A 113 -8.79 -1.26 -8.10
CA GLN A 113 -9.02 0.19 -8.17
C GLN A 113 -7.77 0.94 -7.77
N GLY A 114 -7.55 2.10 -8.39
CA GLY A 114 -6.46 2.99 -8.04
C GLY A 114 -6.65 3.60 -6.65
N GLY A 115 -5.54 3.82 -5.97
CA GLY A 115 -5.55 4.43 -4.64
C GLY A 115 -4.30 4.15 -3.83
N ASN A 116 -4.33 4.61 -2.60
CA ASN A 116 -3.26 4.48 -1.63
C ASN A 116 -3.63 3.43 -0.56
N PHE A 117 -2.78 2.43 -0.40
CA PHE A 117 -3.00 1.30 0.50
C PHE A 117 -1.88 1.23 1.53
N ASN A 118 -2.24 1.08 2.78
CA ASN A 118 -1.36 0.74 3.89
C ASN A 118 -2.03 -0.29 4.79
N VAL A 119 -1.26 -0.89 5.69
CA VAL A 119 -1.75 -1.82 6.70
C VAL A 119 -1.27 -1.41 8.07
N THR A 120 -2.15 -1.45 9.03
CA THR A 120 -1.82 -1.47 10.46
C THR A 120 -1.68 -2.91 10.90
N VAL A 121 -0.54 -3.28 11.46
CA VAL A 121 -0.31 -4.61 12.02
C VAL A 121 -0.24 -4.54 13.53
N THR A 122 -0.61 -5.64 14.19
CA THR A 122 -0.44 -5.82 15.63
C THR A 122 0.54 -6.98 15.84
N ASP A 123 1.60 -6.77 16.60
CA ASP A 123 2.56 -7.82 16.92
C ASP A 123 2.04 -8.78 18.02
N LEU A 124 2.85 -9.77 18.39
CA LEU A 124 2.51 -10.75 19.43
C LEU A 124 2.48 -10.13 20.85
N ASN A 125 3.03 -8.95 21.03
CA ASN A 125 2.98 -8.20 22.29
C ASN A 125 1.78 -7.25 22.36
N GLY A 126 0.96 -7.19 21.32
CA GLY A 126 -0.18 -6.28 21.18
C GLY A 126 0.19 -4.87 20.70
N CYS A 127 1.44 -4.63 20.29
CA CYS A 127 1.89 -3.35 19.78
C CYS A 127 1.57 -3.18 18.31
N THR A 128 1.25 -1.97 17.89
CA THR A 128 0.84 -1.68 16.52
C THR A 128 1.92 -0.94 15.73
N ALA A 129 1.97 -1.18 14.44
CA ALA A 129 2.79 -0.41 13.49
C ALA A 129 2.04 -0.25 12.17
N VAL A 130 2.27 0.87 11.49
CA VAL A 130 1.66 1.17 10.20
C VAL A 130 2.72 1.11 9.11
N SER A 131 2.42 0.43 8.00
CA SER A 131 3.33 0.36 6.85
C SER A 131 3.47 1.70 6.14
N ALA A 132 4.53 1.84 5.34
CA ALA A 132 4.54 2.85 4.28
C ALA A 132 3.38 2.57 3.30
N THR A 133 2.88 3.65 2.69
CA THR A 133 1.80 3.58 1.70
C THR A 133 2.30 3.00 0.38
N LYS A 134 1.50 2.15 -0.25
CA LYS A 134 1.67 1.68 -1.64
C LYS A 134 0.58 2.30 -2.49
N GLU A 135 1.00 3.02 -3.52
CA GLU A 135 0.10 3.58 -4.54
C GLU A 135 -0.13 2.54 -5.64
N ILE A 136 -1.39 2.35 -6.02
CA ILE A 136 -1.81 1.56 -7.19
C ILE A 136 -2.46 2.50 -8.18
N VAL A 137 -1.99 2.43 -9.43
CA VAL A 137 -2.49 3.23 -10.56
C VAL A 137 -3.26 2.32 -11.50
N VAL A 138 -4.49 2.70 -11.85
CA VAL A 138 -5.29 2.00 -12.85
C VAL A 138 -5.35 2.82 -14.12
N ASN A 139 -4.76 2.31 -15.18
CA ASN A 139 -4.78 2.94 -16.49
C ASN A 139 -6.07 2.57 -17.24
N PRO A 140 -6.71 3.54 -17.93
CA PRO A 140 -7.87 3.25 -18.76
C PRO A 140 -7.46 2.40 -19.98
N LEU A 141 -8.40 1.58 -20.44
CA LEU A 141 -8.24 0.89 -21.72
C LEU A 141 -8.36 1.88 -22.89
N PRO A 142 -7.64 1.66 -24.00
CA PRO A 142 -7.81 2.46 -25.19
C PRO A 142 -9.23 2.31 -25.76
N VAL A 143 -9.81 3.44 -26.17
CA VAL A 143 -11.10 3.47 -26.86
C VAL A 143 -10.84 3.40 -28.35
N LEU A 144 -11.37 2.37 -29.02
CA LEU A 144 -11.16 2.17 -30.44
C LEU A 144 -12.45 1.82 -31.18
N VAL A 145 -12.52 2.23 -32.45
CA VAL A 145 -13.59 1.86 -33.40
C VAL A 145 -12.92 1.59 -34.72
N ILE A 146 -13.27 0.45 -35.35
CA ILE A 146 -12.84 0.18 -36.73
C ILE A 146 -13.69 1.03 -37.68
N THR A 147 -13.04 1.80 -38.54
CA THR A 147 -13.67 2.54 -39.63
C THR A 147 -13.41 1.85 -40.98
N ALA A 148 -14.46 1.52 -41.70
CA ALA A 148 -14.32 1.03 -43.07
C ALA A 148 -14.19 2.23 -44.03
N LEU A 149 -13.09 2.28 -44.79
CA LEU A 149 -12.81 3.31 -45.78
C LEU A 149 -13.40 2.95 -47.17
N GLY A 150 -14.63 2.44 -47.16
CA GLY A 150 -15.36 2.01 -48.33
C GLY A 150 -16.52 1.08 -47.97
N ALA A 151 -17.22 0.58 -49.00
CA ALA A 151 -18.29 -0.40 -48.79
C ALA A 151 -17.73 -1.73 -48.29
N THR A 152 -18.37 -2.28 -47.22
CA THR A 152 -18.01 -3.59 -46.67
C THR A 152 -18.60 -4.77 -47.45
N SER A 153 -19.36 -4.48 -48.53
CA SER A 153 -19.88 -5.46 -49.45
C SER A 153 -19.36 -5.10 -50.85
N PHE A 154 -18.68 -6.03 -51.54
CA PHE A 154 -18.09 -5.84 -52.86
C PHE A 154 -18.09 -7.16 -53.65
N CYS A 155 -17.95 -7.06 -54.96
CA CYS A 155 -17.85 -8.22 -55.88
C CYS A 155 -16.46 -8.86 -55.77
N ASP A 156 -16.36 -10.10 -56.30
CA ASP A 156 -15.09 -10.81 -56.40
C ASP A 156 -14.03 -9.95 -57.12
N GLY A 157 -12.80 -9.92 -56.51
CA GLY A 157 -11.71 -9.05 -56.95
C GLY A 157 -11.75 -7.63 -56.34
N GLY A 158 -12.80 -7.27 -55.61
CA GLY A 158 -12.88 -6.00 -54.85
C GLY A 158 -12.12 -6.05 -53.54
N SER A 159 -12.08 -4.89 -52.83
CA SER A 159 -11.48 -4.80 -51.50
C SER A 159 -12.05 -3.64 -50.72
N VAL A 160 -11.94 -3.71 -49.37
CA VAL A 160 -12.18 -2.62 -48.46
C VAL A 160 -10.98 -2.45 -47.54
N THR A 161 -10.63 -1.21 -47.22
CA THR A 161 -9.64 -0.91 -46.19
C THR A 161 -10.33 -0.66 -44.86
N LEU A 162 -9.94 -1.38 -43.82
CA LEU A 162 -10.35 -1.13 -42.45
C LEU A 162 -9.25 -0.36 -41.75
N ASP A 163 -9.62 0.68 -40.98
CA ASP A 163 -8.72 1.54 -40.20
C ASP A 163 -9.08 1.44 -38.73
N ALA A 164 -8.11 1.10 -37.89
CA ALA A 164 -8.24 1.04 -36.44
C ALA A 164 -8.04 2.41 -35.74
N GLY A 165 -7.75 3.48 -36.50
CA GLY A 165 -7.39 4.78 -35.98
C GLY A 165 -5.92 4.87 -35.54
N SER A 166 -5.44 6.09 -35.39
CA SER A 166 -4.04 6.38 -35.00
C SER A 166 -3.87 6.55 -33.49
N GLY A 167 -2.61 6.64 -33.03
CA GLY A 167 -2.25 6.96 -31.63
C GLY A 167 -1.98 5.77 -30.74
N TYR A 168 -2.02 4.56 -31.29
CA TYR A 168 -1.65 3.33 -30.57
C TYR A 168 -0.21 2.91 -30.88
N ILE A 169 0.44 2.23 -29.93
CA ILE A 169 1.80 1.71 -30.09
C ILE A 169 1.83 0.31 -30.71
N GLY A 170 0.69 -0.37 -30.75
CA GLY A 170 0.58 -1.69 -31.35
C GLY A 170 -0.81 -1.98 -31.91
N TYR A 171 -0.85 -2.80 -32.96
CA TYR A 171 -2.06 -3.29 -33.61
C TYR A 171 -1.91 -4.80 -33.83
N ASN A 172 -2.98 -5.54 -33.60
CA ASN A 172 -3.03 -6.97 -33.91
C ASN A 172 -4.43 -7.33 -34.38
N TRP A 173 -4.57 -7.45 -35.74
CA TRP A 173 -5.82 -7.82 -36.38
C TRP A 173 -6.09 -9.32 -36.29
N SER A 174 -7.35 -9.71 -36.31
CA SER A 174 -7.77 -11.11 -36.29
C SER A 174 -7.22 -11.94 -37.45
N ASN A 175 -6.78 -11.29 -38.56
CA ASN A 175 -6.10 -11.91 -39.69
C ASN A 175 -4.56 -11.89 -39.59
N GLY A 176 -4.00 -11.53 -38.42
CA GLY A 176 -2.56 -11.53 -38.14
C GLY A 176 -1.79 -10.31 -38.62
N LYS A 177 -2.45 -9.30 -39.20
CA LYS A 177 -1.80 -8.04 -39.59
C LYS A 177 -1.56 -7.16 -38.39
N THR A 178 -0.50 -6.33 -38.45
CA THR A 178 -0.06 -5.49 -37.32
C THR A 178 0.05 -4.01 -37.68
N THR A 179 -0.58 -3.57 -38.74
CA THR A 179 -0.61 -2.19 -39.23
C THR A 179 -1.87 -1.47 -38.74
N GLN A 180 -1.85 -0.14 -38.70
CA GLN A 180 -3.04 0.67 -38.38
C GLN A 180 -4.21 0.33 -39.32
N THR A 181 -3.93 0.20 -40.60
CA THR A 181 -4.93 -0.14 -41.66
C THR A 181 -4.66 -1.53 -42.22
N VAL A 182 -5.74 -2.18 -42.66
CA VAL A 182 -5.67 -3.50 -43.33
C VAL A 182 -6.60 -3.51 -44.55
N SER A 183 -6.11 -4.00 -45.67
CA SER A 183 -6.94 -4.23 -46.86
C SER A 183 -7.52 -5.65 -46.79
N ILE A 184 -8.83 -5.73 -46.92
CA ILE A 184 -9.61 -6.97 -46.88
C ILE A 184 -10.14 -7.26 -48.30
N THR A 185 -9.85 -8.44 -48.83
CA THR A 185 -10.23 -8.90 -50.18
C THR A 185 -11.14 -10.11 -50.14
N SER A 186 -11.51 -10.61 -48.97
CA SER A 186 -12.39 -11.77 -48.79
C SER A 186 -13.41 -11.49 -47.68
N SER A 187 -14.57 -12.10 -47.80
CA SER A 187 -15.60 -12.02 -46.75
C SER A 187 -15.10 -12.63 -45.44
N GLY A 188 -15.54 -12.07 -44.34
CA GLY A 188 -15.18 -12.53 -42.99
C GLY A 188 -15.56 -11.54 -41.89
N THR A 189 -15.21 -11.91 -40.67
CA THR A 189 -15.40 -11.06 -39.49
C THR A 189 -14.04 -10.63 -38.98
N PHE A 190 -13.81 -9.33 -38.87
CA PHE A 190 -12.51 -8.75 -38.55
C PHE A 190 -12.62 -7.92 -37.25
N SER A 191 -11.67 -8.13 -36.40
CA SER A 191 -11.46 -7.32 -35.18
C SER A 191 -9.98 -6.97 -35.06
N VAL A 192 -9.67 -5.95 -34.22
CA VAL A 192 -8.29 -5.57 -33.96
C VAL A 192 -8.12 -5.37 -32.46
N THR A 193 -7.02 -5.85 -31.90
CA THR A 193 -6.54 -5.49 -30.58
C THR A 193 -5.50 -4.38 -30.73
N VAL A 194 -5.69 -3.26 -30.05
CA VAL A 194 -4.72 -2.17 -30.02
C VAL A 194 -4.09 -2.05 -28.65
N THR A 195 -2.84 -1.60 -28.61
CA THR A 195 -2.13 -1.28 -27.36
C THR A 195 -1.93 0.22 -27.28
N GLY A 196 -2.43 0.85 -26.23
CA GLY A 196 -2.29 2.27 -25.96
C GLY A 196 -0.90 2.64 -25.44
N GLN A 197 -0.60 3.96 -25.39
CA GLN A 197 0.66 4.50 -24.90
C GLN A 197 0.96 4.11 -23.44
N ASN A 198 -0.07 3.83 -22.65
CA ASN A 198 0.02 3.38 -21.26
C ASN A 198 0.26 1.86 -21.09
N GLY A 199 0.44 1.13 -22.20
CA GLY A 199 0.64 -0.32 -22.23
C GLY A 199 -0.63 -1.16 -22.13
N CYS A 200 -1.81 -0.55 -21.92
CA CYS A 200 -3.07 -1.29 -21.85
C CYS A 200 -3.60 -1.59 -23.25
N SER A 201 -4.24 -2.74 -23.40
CA SER A 201 -4.79 -3.21 -24.67
C SER A 201 -6.31 -3.35 -24.61
N ALA A 202 -6.96 -3.08 -25.72
CA ALA A 202 -8.38 -3.32 -25.90
C ALA A 202 -8.66 -3.90 -27.28
N GLN A 203 -9.73 -4.70 -27.39
CA GLN A 203 -10.21 -5.27 -28.63
C GLN A 203 -11.44 -4.50 -29.13
N SER A 204 -11.52 -4.28 -30.42
CA SER A 204 -12.68 -3.65 -31.06
C SER A 204 -13.91 -4.56 -31.06
N ALA A 205 -15.08 -3.98 -31.25
CA ALA A 205 -16.20 -4.70 -31.82
C ALA A 205 -15.82 -5.25 -33.21
N PRO A 206 -16.33 -6.41 -33.61
CA PRO A 206 -16.05 -6.99 -34.93
C PRO A 206 -16.77 -6.23 -36.04
N VAL A 207 -16.14 -6.18 -37.23
CA VAL A 207 -16.71 -5.68 -38.48
C VAL A 207 -16.86 -6.84 -39.44
N VAL A 208 -18.03 -6.94 -40.07
CA VAL A 208 -18.31 -7.96 -41.13
C VAL A 208 -18.07 -7.35 -42.48
N VAL A 209 -17.33 -8.09 -43.32
CA VAL A 209 -17.02 -7.77 -44.73
C VAL A 209 -17.50 -8.90 -45.59
#